data_9abb7f591f168496940969cbe5cc2bec
#
_entry.id   9abb7f591f168496940969cbe5cc2bec
#
_cell.length_a   1.000
_cell.length_b   1.000
_cell.length_c   1.000
_cell.angle_alpha   90.00
_cell.angle_beta   90.00
_cell.angle_gamma   90.00
#
_symmetry.space_group_name_H-M   'P 1'
#
loop_
_entity.id
_entity.type
_entity.pdbx_description
1 polymer ?
#
loop_
_entity_poly.entity_id
_entity_poly.type
_entity_poly.pdbx_seq_one_letter_code
_entity_poly.pdbx_strand_id
1 'polypeptide(L)'
;MRWVTVGPPSQPDVNIVLEPPLADPNASPADKAAMAELLAKGLLRGVIFETDDCDATFERIRAAGGEVLQEPMDQFYGVRDCAFRDPSGNMLRFNQPRR
;
A
#
# COMPACT_ATOMS: atom_id res chain seq x y z
N MET A 1 -15.92 -15.49 -6.62
CA MET A 1 -15.01 -14.36 -6.28
C MET A 1 -14.92 -13.40 -7.46
N ARG A 2 -14.94 -12.15 -7.18
CA ARG A 2 -14.86 -11.10 -8.19
C ARG A 2 -13.42 -10.61 -8.33
N TRP A 3 -12.90 -10.59 -9.55
CA TRP A 3 -11.58 -10.07 -9.81
C TRP A 3 -11.63 -8.55 -10.00
N VAL A 4 -10.86 -7.84 -9.20
CA VAL A 4 -10.72 -6.39 -9.30
C VAL A 4 -9.25 -6.08 -9.44
N THR A 5 -8.90 -5.27 -10.44
CA THR A 5 -7.52 -4.85 -10.65
C THR A 5 -7.44 -3.34 -10.75
N VAL A 6 -6.31 -2.79 -10.33
CA VAL A 6 -5.96 -1.40 -10.51
C VAL A 6 -4.56 -1.32 -11.10
N GLY A 7 -4.27 -0.23 -11.79
CA GLY A 7 -2.93 -0.04 -12.32
C GLY A 7 -2.70 1.39 -12.77
N PRO A 8 -1.44 1.82 -12.90
CA PRO A 8 -1.13 3.18 -13.32
C PRO A 8 -1.40 3.35 -14.82
N PRO A 9 -2.03 4.46 -15.24
CA PRO A 9 -2.27 4.71 -16.68
C PRO A 9 -0.99 4.74 -17.51
N SER A 10 0.13 5.16 -16.90
CA SER A 10 1.42 5.24 -17.58
C SER A 10 2.09 3.87 -17.79
N GLN A 11 1.57 2.83 -17.16
CA GLN A 11 2.11 1.47 -17.24
C GLN A 11 0.97 0.48 -17.43
N PRO A 12 0.38 0.42 -18.64
CA PRO A 12 -0.82 -0.38 -18.88
C PRO A 12 -0.63 -1.89 -18.70
N ASP A 13 0.62 -2.36 -18.69
CA ASP A 13 0.95 -3.78 -18.50
C ASP A 13 1.06 -4.15 -17.01
N VAL A 14 0.97 -3.16 -16.11
CA VAL A 14 1.09 -3.39 -14.67
C VAL A 14 -0.30 -3.40 -14.04
N ASN A 15 -0.63 -4.49 -13.36
CA ASN A 15 -1.90 -4.62 -12.66
C ASN A 15 -1.67 -5.09 -11.22
N ILE A 16 -2.43 -4.51 -10.30
CA ILE A 16 -2.47 -4.96 -8.91
C ILE A 16 -3.84 -5.59 -8.70
N VAL A 17 -3.84 -6.85 -8.28
CA VAL A 17 -5.08 -7.58 -8.01
C VAL A 17 -5.55 -7.25 -6.60
N LEU A 18 -6.80 -6.86 -6.47
CA LEU A 18 -7.43 -6.62 -5.17
C LEU A 18 -8.29 -7.83 -4.84
N GLU A 19 -7.98 -8.49 -3.72
CA GLU A 19 -8.71 -9.68 -3.29
C GLU A 19 -8.96 -9.65 -1.78
N PRO A 20 -9.93 -10.44 -1.29
CA PRO A 20 -10.15 -10.54 0.15
C PRO A 20 -8.91 -11.08 0.87
N PRO A 21 -8.67 -10.66 2.13
CA PRO A 21 -7.57 -11.24 2.91
C PRO A 21 -7.70 -12.76 2.97
N LEU A 22 -6.60 -13.44 2.69
CA LEU A 22 -6.55 -14.90 2.71
C LEU A 22 -7.65 -15.55 1.85
N ALA A 23 -7.58 -15.31 0.54
CA ALA A 23 -8.56 -15.84 -0.42
C ALA A 23 -8.36 -17.33 -0.71
N ASP A 24 -7.37 -17.98 -0.10
CA ASP A 24 -7.09 -19.40 -0.31
C ASP A 24 -8.28 -20.25 0.15
N PRO A 25 -8.87 -21.08 -0.72
CA PRO A 25 -10.00 -21.92 -0.33
C PRO A 25 -9.65 -23.00 0.70
N ASN A 26 -8.36 -23.31 0.89
CA ASN A 26 -7.90 -24.28 1.88
C ASN A 26 -7.68 -23.67 3.25
N ALA A 27 -7.82 -22.35 3.40
CA ALA A 27 -7.64 -21.70 4.68
C ALA A 27 -8.78 -22.02 5.62
N SER A 28 -8.44 -22.34 6.88
CA SER A 28 -9.43 -22.59 7.94
C SER A 28 -10.05 -21.28 8.44
N PRO A 29 -11.19 -21.35 9.15
CA PRO A 29 -11.73 -20.15 9.82
C PRO A 29 -10.74 -19.51 10.78
N ALA A 30 -9.92 -20.33 11.47
CA ALA A 30 -8.89 -19.81 12.38
C ALA A 30 -7.80 -19.05 11.61
N ASP A 31 -7.41 -19.54 10.43
CA ASP A 31 -6.44 -18.86 9.59
C ASP A 31 -6.96 -17.50 9.11
N LYS A 32 -8.23 -17.46 8.71
CA LYS A 32 -8.87 -16.22 8.28
C LYS A 32 -8.95 -15.20 9.40
N ALA A 33 -9.28 -15.66 10.61
CA ALA A 33 -9.32 -14.79 11.79
C ALA A 33 -7.94 -14.24 12.13
N ALA A 34 -6.91 -15.08 12.07
CA ALA A 34 -5.53 -14.67 12.33
C ALA A 34 -5.06 -13.62 11.31
N MET A 35 -5.37 -13.83 10.04
CA MET A 35 -5.02 -12.87 8.96
C MET A 35 -5.72 -11.54 9.17
N ALA A 36 -7.00 -11.57 9.50
CA ALA A 36 -7.78 -10.35 9.76
C ALA A 36 -7.20 -9.57 10.93
N GLU A 37 -6.79 -10.27 12.00
CA GLU A 37 -6.17 -9.63 13.16
C GLU A 37 -4.84 -8.97 12.82
N LEU A 38 -3.98 -9.67 12.08
CA LEU A 38 -2.69 -9.12 11.66
C LEU A 38 -2.86 -7.89 10.77
N LEU A 39 -3.82 -7.94 9.85
CA LEU A 39 -4.13 -6.81 8.98
C LEU A 39 -4.61 -5.61 9.80
N ALA A 40 -5.53 -5.85 10.76
CA ALA A 40 -6.06 -4.79 11.61
C ALA A 40 -4.97 -4.12 12.47
N LYS A 41 -3.96 -4.88 12.86
CA LYS A 41 -2.82 -4.36 13.63
C LYS A 41 -1.77 -3.66 12.77
N GLY A 42 -1.90 -3.71 11.43
CA GLY A 42 -0.93 -3.12 10.53
C GLY A 42 0.40 -3.87 10.48
N LEU A 43 0.40 -5.15 10.80
CA LEU A 43 1.62 -5.96 10.85
C LEU A 43 1.96 -6.66 9.54
N LEU A 44 1.05 -6.65 8.57
CA LEU A 44 1.32 -7.21 7.25
C LEU A 44 2.08 -6.21 6.41
N ARG A 45 2.93 -6.72 5.53
CA ARG A 45 3.67 -5.87 4.62
C ARG A 45 2.73 -5.28 3.58
N GLY A 46 3.01 -4.02 3.21
CA GLY A 46 2.26 -3.33 2.18
C GLY A 46 2.97 -3.35 0.84
N VAL A 47 2.60 -2.40 0.00
CA VAL A 47 3.16 -2.22 -1.34
C VAL A 47 4.05 -0.98 -1.33
N ILE A 48 5.18 -1.06 -2.03
CA ILE A 48 6.10 0.06 -2.21
C ILE A 48 6.07 0.48 -3.68
N PHE A 49 5.75 1.76 -3.91
CA PHE A 49 5.74 2.35 -5.24
C PHE A 49 6.90 3.34 -5.38
N GLU A 50 7.41 3.49 -6.59
CA GLU A 50 8.36 4.54 -6.89
C GLU A 50 7.63 5.76 -7.43
N THR A 51 8.08 6.95 -7.05
CA THR A 51 7.56 8.22 -7.54
C THR A 51 8.71 9.17 -7.87
N ASP A 52 8.49 10.06 -8.81
CA ASP A 52 9.46 11.09 -9.17
C ASP A 52 9.43 12.29 -8.21
N ASP A 53 8.31 12.44 -7.47
CA ASP A 53 8.14 13.57 -6.55
C ASP A 53 7.31 13.10 -5.35
N CYS A 54 8.01 12.75 -4.29
CA CYS A 54 7.40 12.24 -3.06
C CYS A 54 6.45 13.25 -2.42
N ASP A 55 6.87 14.53 -2.34
CA ASP A 55 6.06 15.56 -1.70
C ASP A 55 4.76 15.81 -2.47
N ALA A 56 4.82 15.86 -3.80
CA ALA A 56 3.62 16.05 -4.63
C ALA A 56 2.68 14.86 -4.53
N THR A 57 3.22 13.64 -4.54
CA THR A 57 2.43 12.42 -4.39
C THR A 57 1.75 12.40 -3.02
N PHE A 58 2.50 12.72 -1.98
CA PHE A 58 1.98 12.78 -0.61
C PHE A 58 0.82 13.76 -0.50
N GLU A 59 1.00 14.99 -1.00
CA GLU A 59 -0.02 16.03 -0.89
C GLU A 59 -1.29 15.65 -1.64
N ARG A 60 -1.17 15.02 -2.80
CA ARG A 60 -2.32 14.58 -3.59
C ARG A 60 -3.15 13.53 -2.84
N ILE A 61 -2.49 12.54 -2.25
CA ILE A 61 -3.18 11.46 -1.53
C ILE A 61 -3.75 11.98 -0.22
N ARG A 62 -3.00 12.81 0.50
CA ARG A 62 -3.48 13.43 1.74
C ARG A 62 -4.74 14.26 1.49
N ALA A 63 -4.74 15.07 0.44
CA ALA A 63 -5.88 15.92 0.08
C ALA A 63 -7.11 15.09 -0.31
N ALA A 64 -6.89 13.88 -0.85
CA ALA A 64 -7.98 12.97 -1.20
C ALA A 64 -8.50 12.17 0.02
N GLY A 65 -7.96 12.40 1.21
CA GLY A 65 -8.43 11.77 2.44
C GLY A 65 -7.66 10.54 2.88
N GLY A 66 -6.47 10.28 2.32
CA GLY A 66 -5.64 9.15 2.71
C GLY A 66 -5.15 9.28 4.15
N GLU A 67 -5.16 8.16 4.89
CA GLU A 67 -4.63 8.14 6.26
C GLU A 67 -3.12 8.15 6.23
N VAL A 68 -2.51 9.17 6.83
CA VAL A 68 -1.05 9.35 6.84
C VAL A 68 -0.43 8.48 7.93
N LEU A 69 0.50 7.62 7.55
CA LEU A 69 1.33 6.86 8.48
C LEU A 69 2.69 7.53 8.69
N GLN A 70 3.23 8.14 7.63
CA GLN A 70 4.51 8.82 7.68
C GLN A 70 4.53 9.96 6.67
N GLU A 71 4.87 11.15 7.13
CA GLU A 71 5.07 12.30 6.24
C GLU A 71 6.37 12.14 5.44
N PRO A 72 6.53 12.87 4.31
CA PRO A 72 7.77 12.78 3.52
C PRO A 72 9.00 13.06 4.38
N MET A 73 9.98 12.17 4.29
CA MET A 73 11.24 12.32 4.99
C MET A 73 12.36 11.64 4.20
N ASP A 74 13.57 12.17 4.39
CA ASP A 74 14.76 11.58 3.80
C ASP A 74 15.24 10.45 4.68
N GLN A 75 15.33 9.25 4.08
CA GLN A 75 15.85 8.08 4.77
C GLN A 75 17.36 7.99 4.61
N PHE A 76 18.04 7.39 5.59
CA PHE A 76 19.50 7.28 5.58
C PHE A 76 20.01 6.39 4.44
N TYR A 77 19.15 5.54 3.87
CA TYR A 77 19.54 4.62 2.78
C TYR A 77 19.29 5.18 1.38
N GLY A 78 19.11 6.50 1.25
CA GLY A 78 19.15 7.16 -0.06
C GLY A 78 17.84 7.36 -0.77
N VAL A 79 16.72 7.32 -0.06
CA VAL A 79 15.40 7.64 -0.63
C VAL A 79 14.71 8.69 0.22
N ARG A 80 13.79 9.42 -0.42
CA ARG A 80 12.80 10.21 0.31
C ARG A 80 11.47 9.48 0.19
N ASP A 81 10.82 9.20 1.30
CA ASP A 81 9.60 8.41 1.26
C ASP A 81 8.49 8.95 2.17
N CYS A 82 7.30 8.45 1.93
CA CYS A 82 6.12 8.67 2.76
C CYS A 82 5.28 7.40 2.77
N ALA A 83 4.32 7.32 3.68
CA ALA A 83 3.49 6.13 3.79
C ALA A 83 2.07 6.48 4.19
N PHE A 84 1.14 5.71 3.67
CA PHE A 84 -0.29 5.81 3.95
C PHE A 84 -0.85 4.45 4.29
N ARG A 85 -2.02 4.45 4.93
CA ARG A 85 -2.82 3.24 5.13
C ARG A 85 -4.09 3.38 4.32
N ASP A 86 -4.45 2.31 3.59
CA ASP A 86 -5.72 2.31 2.87
C ASP A 86 -6.88 1.92 3.81
N PRO A 87 -8.14 2.07 3.36
CA PRO A 87 -9.29 1.74 4.21
C PRO A 87 -9.35 0.29 4.68
N SER A 88 -8.67 -0.62 3.98
CA SER A 88 -8.61 -2.04 4.34
C SER A 88 -7.47 -2.36 5.30
N GLY A 89 -6.61 -1.40 5.62
CA GLY A 89 -5.49 -1.58 6.54
C GLY A 89 -4.15 -1.83 5.88
N ASN A 90 -4.07 -1.84 4.56
CA ASN A 90 -2.81 -2.05 3.85
C ASN A 90 -1.93 -0.79 3.93
N MET A 91 -0.62 -0.99 4.11
CA MET A 91 0.33 0.11 4.02
C MET A 91 0.76 0.32 2.58
N LEU A 92 0.73 1.56 2.13
CA LEU A 92 1.21 1.98 0.82
C LEU A 92 2.35 2.96 1.03
N ARG A 93 3.53 2.63 0.52
CA ARG A 93 4.72 3.46 0.66
C ARG A 93 5.16 3.95 -0.72
N PHE A 94 5.57 5.21 -0.77
CA PHE A 94 6.03 5.84 -2.00
C PHE A 94 7.46 6.30 -1.81
N ASN A 95 8.37 5.77 -2.64
CA ASN A 95 9.79 6.07 -2.58
C ASN A 95 10.21 6.94 -3.76
N GLN A 96 10.93 8.02 -3.46
CA GLN A 96 11.60 8.83 -4.46
C GLN A 96 13.10 8.59 -4.31
N PRO A 97 13.75 7.91 -5.27
CA PRO A 97 15.20 7.70 -5.19
C PRO A 97 15.92 9.04 -5.21
N ARG A 98 16.90 9.21 -4.35
CA ARG A 98 17.76 10.39 -4.29
C ARG A 98 18.96 10.14 -5.18
N ARG A 99 19.06 10.93 -6.24
CA ARG A 99 20.12 10.79 -7.27
C ARG A 99 21.08 11.94 -7.24
#